data_67976addf5b14a58fb79d4c2aaa59345
#
_entry.id   67976addf5b14a58fb79d4c2aaa59345
#
_cell.length_a   1.000
_cell.length_b   1.000
_cell.length_c   1.000
_cell.angle_alpha   90.00
_cell.angle_beta   90.00
_cell.angle_gamma   90.00
#
_symmetry.space_group_name_H-M   'P 1'
#
loop_
_entity.id
_entity.type
_entity.pdbx_description
1 polymer ?
#
loop_
_entity_poly.entity_id
_entity_poly.type
_entity_poly.pdbx_seq_one_letter_code
_entity_poly.pdbx_strand_id
1 'polypeptide(L)'
;MNIVVCVKQVPDTWAERTLRPEDSRLDRASVDGVINELDEYAIEEGLRLAEAHGGEVTILTMGPDKASESIRKALSMGADKAVHLVDDALAGSDALATSLALATVLQRTGFDLVILGSESTDARTGLLAAMLAERLGCPQLSLASKVEVDGSAVTIHRQADYGYDRVAGTLPAVVSVVEKINEPRYPSFKGIMAAKKKPVTTLSLADAGIDASEVGLANALTSVTSAQPKPPKSAGEKVEDEGDGGAKIAAFLVSQKLI
;
A
#
# COMPACT_ATOMS: atom_id res chain seq x y z
N MET A 1 22.11 -2.45 -2.56
CA MET A 1 20.80 -3.09 -2.81
C MET A 1 19.83 -2.06 -3.39
N ASN A 2 19.18 -2.37 -4.51
CA ASN A 2 18.16 -1.50 -5.11
C ASN A 2 16.80 -1.86 -4.54
N ILE A 3 16.25 -1.00 -3.68
CA ILE A 3 14.94 -1.21 -3.07
C ILE A 3 13.93 -0.31 -3.78
N VAL A 4 12.83 -0.88 -4.26
CA VAL A 4 11.71 -0.11 -4.81
C VAL A 4 10.52 -0.22 -3.87
N VAL A 5 10.01 0.91 -3.40
CA VAL A 5 8.83 0.95 -2.54
C VAL A 5 7.64 1.46 -3.36
N CYS A 6 6.61 0.61 -3.50
CA CYS A 6 5.36 1.02 -4.13
C CYS A 6 4.54 1.86 -3.15
N VAL A 7 4.15 3.05 -3.57
CA VAL A 7 3.41 4.02 -2.73
C VAL A 7 2.16 4.47 -3.45
N LYS A 8 1.03 4.47 -2.75
CA LYS A 8 -0.26 4.90 -3.27
C LYS A 8 -0.75 6.16 -2.58
N GLN A 9 -1.28 7.11 -3.35
CA GLN A 9 -2.14 8.16 -2.81
C GLN A 9 -3.56 7.62 -2.65
N VAL A 10 -4.14 7.82 -1.48
CA VAL A 10 -5.50 7.40 -1.14
C VAL A 10 -6.30 8.59 -0.63
N PRO A 11 -7.64 8.59 -0.70
CA PRO A 11 -8.45 9.56 0.00
C PRO A 11 -8.17 9.57 1.49
N ASP A 12 -8.20 10.75 2.10
CA ASP A 12 -8.03 10.89 3.55
C ASP A 12 -8.97 9.92 4.29
N THR A 13 -8.43 9.16 5.23
CA THR A 13 -9.18 8.15 5.99
C THR A 13 -10.26 8.75 6.88
N TRP A 14 -10.16 10.03 7.23
CA TRP A 14 -11.16 10.77 7.99
C TRP A 14 -12.29 11.35 7.15
N ALA A 15 -12.11 11.43 5.83
CA ALA A 15 -13.12 11.93 4.91
C ALA A 15 -14.20 10.87 4.63
N GLU A 16 -15.43 11.33 4.41
CA GLU A 16 -16.50 10.46 3.92
C GLU A 16 -16.17 9.99 2.50
N ARG A 17 -16.19 8.68 2.30
CA ARG A 17 -15.90 8.06 1.00
C ARG A 17 -17.19 7.83 0.24
N THR A 18 -17.27 8.41 -0.94
CA THR A 18 -18.41 8.27 -1.85
C THR A 18 -17.98 7.61 -3.15
N LEU A 19 -18.91 6.95 -3.80
CA LEU A 19 -18.72 6.41 -5.15
C LEU A 19 -19.35 7.33 -6.17
N ARG A 20 -18.72 7.46 -7.31
CA ARG A 20 -19.24 8.22 -8.45
C ARG A 20 -20.48 7.50 -9.02
N PRO A 21 -21.59 8.19 -9.22
CA PRO A 21 -22.83 7.55 -9.69
C PRO A 21 -22.71 6.93 -11.09
N GLU A 22 -21.87 7.51 -11.95
CA GLU A 22 -21.73 7.12 -13.35
C GLU A 22 -21.01 5.80 -13.58
N ASP A 23 -20.08 5.42 -12.68
CA ASP A 23 -19.22 4.25 -12.89
C ASP A 23 -18.87 3.48 -11.61
N SER A 24 -19.46 3.87 -10.49
CA SER A 24 -19.22 3.27 -9.15
C SER A 24 -17.76 3.26 -8.72
N ARG A 25 -16.90 4.07 -9.33
CA ARG A 25 -15.53 4.28 -8.85
C ARG A 25 -15.52 5.21 -7.64
N LEU A 26 -14.52 5.04 -6.79
CA LEU A 26 -14.29 5.94 -5.67
C LEU A 26 -14.07 7.37 -6.16
N ASP A 27 -14.83 8.32 -5.61
CA ASP A 27 -14.66 9.74 -5.89
C ASP A 27 -13.44 10.28 -5.13
N ARG A 28 -12.32 10.36 -5.84
CA ARG A 28 -11.05 10.84 -5.31
C ARG A 28 -10.89 12.35 -5.44
N ALA A 29 -11.75 13.01 -6.22
CA ALA A 29 -11.65 14.44 -6.48
C ALA A 29 -12.32 15.27 -5.39
N SER A 30 -13.31 14.70 -4.72
CA SER A 30 -14.10 15.40 -3.69
C SER A 30 -13.39 15.57 -2.35
N VAL A 31 -12.27 14.88 -2.14
CA VAL A 31 -11.55 14.88 -0.86
C VAL A 31 -10.04 15.01 -1.07
N ASP A 32 -9.33 15.41 -0.01
CA ASP A 32 -7.87 15.47 -0.05
C ASP A 32 -7.27 14.06 -0.15
N GLY A 33 -6.17 13.98 -0.89
CA GLY A 33 -5.38 12.77 -1.02
C GLY A 33 -4.23 12.76 -0.01
N VAL A 34 -4.01 11.61 0.62
CA VAL A 34 -2.89 11.38 1.53
C VAL A 34 -2.10 10.15 1.08
N ILE A 35 -0.89 10.02 1.57
CA ILE A 35 -0.14 8.77 1.38
C ILE A 35 -0.84 7.63 2.13
N ASN A 36 -0.91 6.45 1.53
CA ASN A 36 -1.45 5.28 2.21
C ASN A 36 -0.64 4.96 3.48
N GLU A 37 -1.30 4.86 4.62
CA GLU A 37 -0.64 4.67 5.92
C GLU A 37 0.27 3.44 5.94
N LEU A 38 -0.17 2.32 5.37
CA LEU A 38 0.63 1.10 5.33
C LEU A 38 1.88 1.21 4.45
N ASP A 39 1.88 2.12 3.48
CA ASP A 39 3.06 2.37 2.65
C ASP A 39 4.12 3.20 3.39
N GLU A 40 3.76 3.96 4.42
CA GLU A 40 4.75 4.64 5.28
C GLU A 40 5.62 3.64 6.02
N TYR A 41 5.06 2.53 6.51
CA TYR A 41 5.83 1.42 7.11
C TYR A 41 6.72 0.74 6.07
N ALA A 42 6.24 0.60 4.83
CA ALA A 42 7.04 0.05 3.74
C ALA A 42 8.24 0.96 3.38
N ILE A 43 8.03 2.28 3.36
CA ILE A 43 9.10 3.26 3.16
C ILE A 43 10.14 3.16 4.28
N GLU A 44 9.70 3.17 5.53
CA GLU A 44 10.60 3.05 6.68
C GLU A 44 11.42 1.76 6.63
N GLU A 45 10.80 0.63 6.29
CA GLU A 45 11.53 -0.63 6.19
C GLU A 45 12.55 -0.62 5.05
N GLY A 46 12.19 -0.06 3.90
CA GLY A 46 13.12 0.14 2.79
C GLY A 46 14.31 1.00 3.19
N LEU A 47 14.10 2.09 3.92
CA LEU A 47 15.16 2.95 4.41
C LEU A 47 16.06 2.23 5.42
N ARG A 48 15.50 1.48 6.36
CA ARG A 48 16.27 0.70 7.36
C ARG A 48 17.13 -0.37 6.70
N LEU A 49 16.60 -1.07 5.71
CA LEU A 49 17.36 -2.07 4.96
C LEU A 49 18.48 -1.42 4.12
N ALA A 50 18.22 -0.29 3.47
CA ALA A 50 19.25 0.46 2.74
C ALA A 50 20.36 1.01 3.67
N GLU A 51 20.01 1.48 4.86
CA GLU A 51 20.95 1.94 5.89
C GLU A 51 21.82 0.78 6.42
N ALA A 52 21.23 -0.42 6.60
CA ALA A 52 21.94 -1.58 7.13
C ALA A 52 22.85 -2.28 6.11
N HIS A 53 22.41 -2.38 4.86
CA HIS A 53 23.08 -3.19 3.84
C HIS A 53 23.71 -2.35 2.72
N GLY A 54 23.56 -1.04 2.76
CA GLY A 54 23.90 -0.15 1.66
C GLY A 54 22.91 -0.26 0.49
N GLY A 55 22.83 0.81 -0.29
CA GLY A 55 21.98 0.86 -1.48
C GLY A 55 21.13 2.12 -1.55
N GLU A 56 20.10 2.09 -2.36
CA GLU A 56 19.18 3.22 -2.57
C GLU A 56 17.73 2.78 -2.52
N VAL A 57 16.86 3.73 -2.13
CA VAL A 57 15.41 3.55 -2.08
C VAL A 57 14.74 4.39 -3.16
N THR A 58 14.05 3.73 -4.07
CA THR A 58 13.26 4.36 -5.14
C THR A 58 11.78 4.24 -4.80
N ILE A 59 11.04 5.32 -4.84
CA ILE A 59 9.59 5.31 -4.71
C ILE A 59 8.97 5.07 -6.08
N LEU A 60 8.03 4.15 -6.19
CA LEU A 60 7.21 3.94 -7.39
C LEU A 60 5.75 4.26 -7.07
N THR A 61 5.19 5.21 -7.81
CA THR A 61 3.78 5.59 -7.69
C THR A 61 3.11 5.56 -9.05
N MET A 62 1.94 4.95 -9.14
CA MET A 62 1.03 5.03 -10.28
C MET A 62 -0.19 5.85 -9.85
N GLY A 63 -0.47 6.93 -10.54
CA GLY A 63 -1.60 7.80 -10.20
C GLY A 63 -1.58 9.13 -10.96
N PRO A 64 -2.61 9.97 -10.77
CA PRO A 64 -2.68 11.28 -11.39
C PRO A 64 -1.58 12.22 -10.88
N ASP A 65 -1.39 13.35 -11.51
CA ASP A 65 -0.37 14.36 -11.13
C ASP A 65 -0.41 14.72 -9.62
N LYS A 66 -1.60 14.77 -9.03
CA LYS A 66 -1.81 15.04 -7.61
C LYS A 66 -1.08 14.02 -6.70
N ALA A 67 -0.83 12.81 -7.16
CA ALA A 67 -0.07 11.79 -6.40
C ALA A 67 1.39 12.20 -6.15
N SER A 68 1.91 13.23 -6.85
CA SER A 68 3.20 13.84 -6.57
C SER A 68 3.36 14.35 -5.14
N GLU A 69 2.26 14.66 -4.43
CA GLU A 69 2.27 15.06 -3.03
C GLU A 69 2.73 13.89 -2.12
N SER A 70 2.21 12.69 -2.36
CA SER A 70 2.65 11.46 -1.66
C SER A 70 4.09 11.10 -1.97
N ILE A 71 4.52 11.29 -3.22
CA ILE A 71 5.94 11.14 -3.62
C ILE A 71 6.83 12.10 -2.83
N ARG A 72 6.44 13.37 -2.71
CA ARG A 72 7.22 14.36 -1.94
C ARG A 72 7.33 13.98 -0.47
N LYS A 73 6.23 13.46 0.12
CA LYS A 73 6.26 12.97 1.50
C LYS A 73 7.27 11.82 1.64
N ALA A 74 7.21 10.81 0.79
CA ALA A 74 8.14 9.69 0.80
C ALA A 74 9.62 10.13 0.62
N LEU A 75 9.88 11.05 -0.32
CA LEU A 75 11.21 11.62 -0.51
C LEU A 75 11.70 12.41 0.72
N SER A 76 10.79 13.07 1.45
CA SER A 76 11.12 13.82 2.66
C SER A 76 11.42 12.90 3.85
N MET A 77 10.88 11.68 3.89
CA MET A 77 11.20 10.64 4.86
C MET A 77 12.62 10.10 4.67
N GLY A 78 13.15 10.15 3.45
CA GLY A 78 14.54 9.72 3.21
C GLY A 78 14.78 9.09 1.84
N ALA A 79 13.78 8.57 1.14
CA ALA A 79 13.95 7.92 -0.16
C ALA A 79 14.77 8.77 -1.13
N ASP A 80 15.57 8.15 -1.98
CA ASP A 80 16.60 8.82 -2.79
C ASP A 80 16.03 9.44 -4.07
N LYS A 81 15.11 8.73 -4.72
CA LYS A 81 14.51 9.13 -6.00
C LYS A 81 13.11 8.54 -6.13
N ALA A 82 12.38 8.96 -7.16
CA ALA A 82 11.05 8.42 -7.44
C ALA A 82 10.81 8.20 -8.93
N VAL A 83 9.92 7.27 -9.24
CA VAL A 83 9.30 7.05 -10.54
C VAL A 83 7.80 7.28 -10.39
N HIS A 84 7.23 8.15 -11.20
CA HIS A 84 5.81 8.46 -11.23
C HIS A 84 5.23 8.04 -12.58
N LEU A 85 4.46 6.96 -12.60
CA LEU A 85 3.69 6.54 -13.76
C LEU A 85 2.37 7.32 -13.79
N VAL A 86 2.21 8.22 -14.74
CA VAL A 86 1.05 9.10 -14.85
C VAL A 86 0.56 9.13 -16.31
N ASP A 87 -0.72 8.79 -16.48
CA ASP A 87 -1.41 8.86 -17.78
C ASP A 87 -2.92 8.79 -17.50
N ASP A 88 -3.71 9.60 -18.21
CA ASP A 88 -5.16 9.61 -18.05
C ASP A 88 -5.80 8.27 -18.41
N ALA A 89 -5.21 7.53 -19.32
CA ALA A 89 -5.68 6.21 -19.73
C ALA A 89 -5.58 5.15 -18.62
N LEU A 90 -4.79 5.40 -17.57
CA LEU A 90 -4.72 4.52 -16.39
C LEU A 90 -5.97 4.60 -15.51
N ALA A 91 -6.78 5.64 -15.67
CA ALA A 91 -7.93 5.89 -14.80
C ALA A 91 -8.95 4.75 -14.87
N GLY A 92 -9.27 4.16 -13.70
CA GLY A 92 -10.20 3.03 -13.62
C GLY A 92 -9.58 1.65 -13.78
N SER A 93 -8.24 1.56 -13.92
CA SER A 93 -7.53 0.27 -13.87
C SER A 93 -7.87 -0.47 -12.59
N ASP A 94 -8.24 -1.73 -12.71
CA ASP A 94 -8.40 -2.64 -11.58
C ASP A 94 -7.04 -3.15 -11.05
N ALA A 95 -7.05 -4.07 -10.09
CA ALA A 95 -5.82 -4.61 -9.51
C ALA A 95 -4.97 -5.37 -10.54
N LEU A 96 -5.61 -6.04 -11.51
CA LEU A 96 -4.91 -6.79 -12.56
C LEU A 96 -4.16 -5.83 -13.51
N ALA A 97 -4.85 -4.82 -14.03
CA ALA A 97 -4.24 -3.81 -14.89
C ALA A 97 -3.19 -2.98 -14.13
N THR A 98 -3.46 -2.63 -12.87
CA THR A 98 -2.49 -1.94 -12.00
C THR A 98 -1.22 -2.77 -11.79
N SER A 99 -1.35 -4.08 -11.51
CA SER A 99 -0.19 -4.95 -11.32
C SER A 99 0.63 -5.11 -12.61
N LEU A 100 -0.02 -5.12 -13.78
CA LEU A 100 0.67 -5.13 -15.08
C LEU A 100 1.52 -3.87 -15.24
N ALA A 101 0.90 -2.71 -15.06
CA ALA A 101 1.57 -1.44 -15.23
C ALA A 101 2.77 -1.27 -14.28
N LEU A 102 2.58 -1.59 -12.99
CA LEU A 102 3.64 -1.51 -12.00
C LEU A 102 4.76 -2.52 -12.27
N ALA A 103 4.44 -3.77 -12.64
CA ALA A 103 5.46 -4.77 -12.97
C ALA A 103 6.30 -4.36 -14.18
N THR A 104 5.68 -3.78 -15.22
CA THR A 104 6.39 -3.27 -16.39
C THR A 104 7.39 -2.18 -16.01
N VAL A 105 7.00 -1.23 -15.15
CA VAL A 105 7.90 -0.19 -14.66
C VAL A 105 9.00 -0.77 -13.77
N LEU A 106 8.68 -1.72 -12.88
CA LEU A 106 9.65 -2.40 -12.02
C LEU A 106 10.73 -3.13 -12.81
N GLN A 107 10.37 -3.85 -13.87
CA GLN A 107 11.32 -4.52 -14.76
C GLN A 107 12.27 -3.54 -15.44
N ARG A 108 11.81 -2.36 -15.82
CA ARG A 108 12.64 -1.30 -16.44
C ARG A 108 13.52 -0.58 -15.43
N THR A 109 13.01 -0.35 -14.22
CA THR A 109 13.76 0.32 -13.14
C THR A 109 14.88 -0.55 -12.60
N GLY A 110 14.67 -1.87 -12.57
CA GLY A 110 15.50 -2.85 -11.91
C GLY A 110 15.34 -2.76 -10.38
N PHE A 111 15.39 -3.90 -9.72
CA PHE A 111 15.25 -3.99 -8.26
C PHE A 111 15.90 -5.27 -7.74
N ASP A 112 16.35 -5.23 -6.49
CA ASP A 112 16.66 -6.40 -5.70
C ASP A 112 15.48 -6.75 -4.79
N LEU A 113 14.78 -5.71 -4.26
CA LEU A 113 13.66 -5.88 -3.37
C LEU A 113 12.54 -4.89 -3.71
N VAL A 114 11.32 -5.39 -3.87
CA VAL A 114 10.11 -4.56 -3.93
C VAL A 114 9.40 -4.64 -2.59
N ILE A 115 9.08 -3.49 -1.99
CA ILE A 115 8.34 -3.43 -0.72
C ILE A 115 7.06 -2.62 -0.93
N LEU A 116 5.97 -3.05 -0.32
CA LEU A 116 4.68 -2.33 -0.32
C LEU A 116 3.93 -2.59 0.99
N GLY A 117 3.00 -1.73 1.34
CA GLY A 117 2.05 -2.00 2.40
C GLY A 117 1.19 -3.23 2.10
N SER A 118 0.69 -3.92 3.12
CA SER A 118 -0.12 -5.12 2.93
C SER A 118 -1.40 -4.86 2.13
N GLU A 119 -1.97 -3.67 2.26
CA GLU A 119 -3.15 -3.23 1.49
C GLU A 119 -3.20 -1.70 1.39
N SER A 120 -4.07 -1.18 0.53
CA SER A 120 -4.43 0.24 0.53
C SER A 120 -5.73 0.46 1.30
N THR A 121 -5.80 1.55 2.07
CA THR A 121 -6.95 1.89 2.92
C THR A 121 -8.24 2.16 2.13
N ASP A 122 -8.13 2.44 0.84
CA ASP A 122 -9.26 2.74 -0.04
C ASP A 122 -9.84 1.49 -0.74
N ALA A 123 -9.00 0.56 -1.19
CA ALA A 123 -9.44 -0.59 -1.98
C ALA A 123 -9.39 -1.93 -1.20
N ARG A 124 -8.50 -2.05 -0.23
CA ARG A 124 -8.34 -3.22 0.68
C ARG A 124 -8.29 -4.58 -0.02
N THR A 125 -7.72 -4.63 -1.22
CA THR A 125 -7.64 -5.89 -1.98
C THR A 125 -6.63 -6.86 -1.38
N GLY A 126 -5.53 -6.38 -0.80
CA GLY A 126 -4.46 -7.20 -0.21
C GLY A 126 -3.73 -8.12 -1.19
N LEU A 127 -3.93 -7.98 -2.50
CA LEU A 127 -3.47 -8.92 -3.52
C LEU A 127 -2.26 -8.42 -4.32
N LEU A 128 -1.92 -7.14 -4.26
CA LEU A 128 -0.96 -6.54 -5.17
C LEU A 128 0.43 -7.17 -5.06
N ALA A 129 0.89 -7.51 -3.84
CA ALA A 129 2.17 -8.19 -3.65
C ALA A 129 2.24 -9.53 -4.37
N ALA A 130 1.17 -10.33 -4.30
CA ALA A 130 1.08 -11.62 -4.99
C ALA A 130 1.08 -11.45 -6.50
N MET A 131 0.30 -10.51 -7.01
CA MET A 131 0.21 -10.22 -8.44
C MET A 131 1.54 -9.72 -9.01
N LEU A 132 2.26 -8.87 -8.27
CA LEU A 132 3.58 -8.40 -8.68
C LEU A 132 4.60 -9.53 -8.68
N ALA A 133 4.65 -10.35 -7.63
CA ALA A 133 5.58 -11.48 -7.54
C ALA A 133 5.38 -12.47 -8.70
N GLU A 134 4.13 -12.80 -9.04
CA GLU A 134 3.81 -13.68 -10.18
C GLU A 134 4.27 -13.06 -11.50
N ARG A 135 3.96 -11.79 -11.75
CA ARG A 135 4.37 -11.08 -12.99
C ARG A 135 5.87 -10.93 -13.13
N LEU A 136 6.58 -10.78 -12.02
CA LEU A 136 8.03 -10.59 -11.97
C LEU A 136 8.80 -11.91 -11.89
N GLY A 137 8.10 -13.04 -11.68
CA GLY A 137 8.71 -14.37 -11.56
C GLY A 137 9.64 -14.50 -10.36
N CYS A 138 9.30 -13.87 -9.22
CA CYS A 138 10.11 -13.84 -8.02
C CYS A 138 9.34 -14.25 -6.76
N PRO A 139 10.02 -14.59 -5.64
CA PRO A 139 9.38 -14.96 -4.40
C PRO A 139 8.43 -13.88 -3.85
N GLN A 140 7.28 -14.33 -3.33
CA GLN A 140 6.31 -13.52 -2.59
C GLN A 140 6.49 -13.74 -1.08
N LEU A 141 6.80 -12.67 -0.36
CA LEU A 141 7.01 -12.66 1.08
C LEU A 141 6.04 -11.65 1.73
N SER A 142 4.79 -12.06 1.95
CA SER A 142 3.70 -11.15 2.33
C SER A 142 3.40 -11.14 3.82
N LEU A 143 2.78 -10.02 4.29
CA LEU A 143 2.35 -9.77 5.67
C LEU A 143 3.51 -9.81 6.67
N ALA A 144 4.66 -9.25 6.29
CA ALA A 144 5.86 -9.25 7.11
C ALA A 144 5.73 -8.28 8.30
N SER A 145 5.89 -8.81 9.50
CA SER A 145 6.10 -8.04 10.75
C SER A 145 7.59 -7.93 11.11
N LYS A 146 8.46 -8.59 10.35
CA LYS A 146 9.92 -8.49 10.39
C LYS A 146 10.50 -8.93 9.06
N VAL A 147 11.56 -8.25 8.61
CA VAL A 147 12.36 -8.63 7.42
C VAL A 147 13.82 -8.73 7.82
N GLU A 148 14.46 -9.80 7.40
CA GLU A 148 15.89 -10.06 7.58
C GLU A 148 16.50 -10.39 6.24
N VAL A 149 17.61 -9.73 5.89
CA VAL A 149 18.37 -9.97 4.65
C VAL A 149 19.77 -10.44 5.03
N ASP A 150 20.20 -11.54 4.44
CA ASP A 150 21.57 -12.06 4.60
C ASP A 150 22.08 -12.51 3.21
N GLY A 151 22.97 -11.72 2.64
CA GLY A 151 23.42 -11.90 1.26
C GLY A 151 22.25 -11.84 0.28
N SER A 152 21.95 -12.94 -0.39
CA SER A 152 20.79 -13.09 -1.28
C SER A 152 19.56 -13.70 -0.60
N ALA A 153 19.65 -14.12 0.64
CA ALA A 153 18.52 -14.72 1.36
C ALA A 153 17.67 -13.63 2.03
N VAL A 154 16.35 -13.74 1.93
CA VAL A 154 15.39 -12.91 2.61
C VAL A 154 14.49 -13.79 3.47
N THR A 155 14.37 -13.47 4.74
CA THR A 155 13.47 -14.18 5.67
C THR A 155 12.52 -13.17 6.30
N ILE A 156 11.24 -13.50 6.35
CA ILE A 156 10.23 -12.70 7.03
C ILE A 156 9.57 -13.46 8.18
N HIS A 157 9.04 -12.70 9.14
CA HIS A 157 8.02 -13.19 10.04
C HIS A 157 6.67 -12.77 9.48
N ARG A 158 5.95 -13.72 8.86
CA ARG A 158 4.60 -13.51 8.33
C ARG A 158 3.60 -13.53 9.46
N GLN A 159 2.88 -12.43 9.65
CA GLN A 159 1.83 -12.36 10.65
C GLN A 159 0.67 -13.30 10.32
N ALA A 160 0.17 -14.01 11.32
CA ALA A 160 -1.01 -14.88 11.26
C ALA A 160 -1.80 -14.77 12.56
N ASP A 161 -3.06 -15.25 12.58
CA ASP A 161 -3.93 -15.19 13.76
C ASP A 161 -3.38 -16.00 14.94
N TYR A 162 -2.67 -17.09 14.65
CA TYR A 162 -2.04 -17.96 15.65
C TYR A 162 -0.62 -17.53 16.06
N GLY A 163 -0.08 -16.45 15.48
CA GLY A 163 1.29 -15.99 15.75
C GLY A 163 2.01 -15.53 14.48
N TYR A 164 3.11 -16.20 14.12
CA TYR A 164 3.82 -15.90 12.88
C TYR A 164 4.49 -17.15 12.29
N ASP A 165 4.62 -17.16 10.96
CA ASP A 165 5.43 -18.12 10.24
C ASP A 165 6.77 -17.50 9.82
N ARG A 166 7.86 -18.26 9.89
CA ARG A 166 9.10 -17.88 9.24
C ARG A 166 9.07 -18.35 7.79
N VAL A 167 9.08 -17.38 6.87
CA VAL A 167 9.07 -17.67 5.44
C VAL A 167 10.35 -17.12 4.83
N ALA A 168 11.06 -17.96 4.07
CA ALA A 168 12.31 -17.59 3.42
C ALA A 168 12.18 -17.62 1.90
N GLY A 169 12.93 -16.75 1.23
CA GLY A 169 13.07 -16.66 -0.21
C GLY A 169 14.45 -16.13 -0.58
N THR A 170 14.65 -15.88 -1.85
CA THR A 170 15.88 -15.29 -2.39
C THR A 170 15.59 -14.00 -3.13
N LEU A 171 16.52 -13.06 -3.12
CA LEU A 171 16.47 -11.88 -3.99
C LEU A 171 16.63 -12.28 -5.47
N PRO A 172 15.96 -11.58 -6.41
CA PRO A 172 15.00 -10.51 -6.16
C PRO A 172 13.69 -11.04 -5.58
N ALA A 173 12.99 -10.23 -4.77
CA ALA A 173 11.75 -10.64 -4.09
C ALA A 173 10.75 -9.49 -3.96
N VAL A 174 9.47 -9.82 -3.74
CA VAL A 174 8.40 -8.89 -3.38
C VAL A 174 7.98 -9.14 -1.93
N VAL A 175 8.02 -8.09 -1.12
CA VAL A 175 7.62 -8.11 0.31
C VAL A 175 6.45 -7.18 0.53
N SER A 176 5.39 -7.64 1.21
CA SER A 176 4.42 -6.73 1.80
C SER A 176 4.53 -6.71 3.32
N VAL A 177 4.40 -5.51 3.90
CA VAL A 177 4.60 -5.29 5.33
C VAL A 177 3.30 -4.92 6.03
N VAL A 178 3.22 -5.24 7.32
CA VAL A 178 2.13 -4.83 8.22
C VAL A 178 2.61 -3.74 9.18
N GLU A 179 1.67 -3.06 9.83
CA GLU A 179 1.93 -1.94 10.75
C GLU A 179 2.83 -2.28 11.95
N LYS A 180 2.96 -3.57 12.29
CA LYS A 180 3.80 -4.02 13.43
C LYS A 180 5.29 -4.10 13.10
N ILE A 181 5.68 -3.83 11.85
CA ILE A 181 7.08 -4.03 11.42
C ILE A 181 8.04 -2.98 11.99
N ASN A 182 7.60 -1.73 12.08
CA ASN A 182 8.41 -0.60 12.55
C ASN A 182 7.52 0.59 12.98
N GLU A 183 8.14 1.70 13.32
CA GLU A 183 7.50 3.02 13.45
C GLU A 183 8.08 3.92 12.36
N PRO A 184 7.25 4.44 11.41
CA PRO A 184 7.72 5.32 10.36
C PRO A 184 8.32 6.60 10.92
N ARG A 185 9.50 6.98 10.42
CA ARG A 185 10.14 8.23 10.80
C ARG A 185 9.38 9.45 10.31
N TYR A 186 9.28 10.48 11.14
CA TYR A 186 8.79 11.77 10.70
C TYR A 186 9.83 12.49 9.83
N PRO A 187 9.42 13.15 8.73
CA PRO A 187 10.34 13.97 7.93
C PRO A 187 10.97 15.07 8.77
N SER A 188 12.30 15.15 8.76
CA SER A 188 13.01 16.28 9.37
C SER A 188 12.89 17.52 8.47
N PHE A 189 13.07 18.71 9.03
CA PHE A 189 13.12 19.95 8.23
C PHE A 189 14.15 19.89 7.09
N LYS A 190 15.34 19.31 7.36
CA LYS A 190 16.36 19.05 6.36
C LYS A 190 15.88 18.10 5.27
N GLY A 191 15.16 17.03 5.64
CA GLY A 191 14.56 16.06 4.71
C GLY A 191 13.52 16.72 3.79
N ILE A 192 12.65 17.57 4.34
CA ILE A 192 11.64 18.32 3.57
C ILE A 192 12.30 19.24 2.53
N MET A 193 13.37 19.95 2.92
CA MET A 193 14.11 20.82 2.01
C MET A 193 14.87 20.02 0.94
N ALA A 194 15.46 18.88 1.31
CA ALA A 194 16.18 18.00 0.39
C ALA A 194 15.25 17.35 -0.64
N ALA A 195 14.05 16.96 -0.25
CA ALA A 195 13.05 16.32 -1.13
C ALA A 195 12.74 17.15 -2.38
N LYS A 196 12.81 18.48 -2.30
CA LYS A 196 12.58 19.37 -3.44
C LYS A 196 13.63 19.23 -4.57
N LYS A 197 14.80 18.67 -4.25
CA LYS A 197 15.94 18.52 -5.18
C LYS A 197 16.14 17.07 -5.63
N LYS A 198 15.46 16.12 -5.00
CA LYS A 198 15.57 14.70 -5.34
C LYS A 198 14.94 14.42 -6.70
N PRO A 199 15.55 13.55 -7.52
CA PRO A 199 15.06 13.27 -8.86
C PRO A 199 13.70 12.53 -8.81
N VAL A 200 12.78 12.97 -9.66
CA VAL A 200 11.51 12.31 -9.94
C VAL A 200 11.41 12.12 -11.44
N THR A 201 11.38 10.86 -11.86
CA THR A 201 11.17 10.50 -13.26
C THR A 201 9.69 10.29 -13.50
N THR A 202 9.09 11.11 -14.36
CA THR A 202 7.69 10.93 -14.76
C THR A 202 7.64 10.13 -16.05
N LEU A 203 6.78 9.11 -16.09
CA LEU A 203 6.58 8.24 -17.24
C LEU A 203 5.10 8.26 -17.65
N SER A 204 4.83 8.43 -18.95
CA SER A 204 3.55 8.10 -19.56
C SER A 204 3.47 6.58 -19.82
N LEU A 205 2.32 6.08 -20.28
CA LEU A 205 2.18 4.70 -20.77
C LEU A 205 3.18 4.41 -21.91
N ALA A 206 3.29 5.34 -22.86
CA ALA A 206 4.22 5.21 -23.99
C ALA A 206 5.68 5.14 -23.52
N ASP A 207 6.10 6.00 -22.57
CA ASP A 207 7.44 5.98 -22.01
C ASP A 207 7.71 4.68 -21.26
N ALA A 208 6.71 4.13 -20.59
CA ALA A 208 6.79 2.86 -19.87
C ALA A 208 6.72 1.64 -20.81
N GLY A 209 6.28 1.80 -22.06
CA GLY A 209 6.06 0.71 -23.01
C GLY A 209 4.83 -0.14 -22.66
N ILE A 210 3.82 0.48 -22.08
CA ILE A 210 2.55 -0.15 -21.70
C ILE A 210 1.51 0.14 -22.78
N ASP A 211 0.82 -0.90 -23.26
CA ASP A 211 -0.28 -0.73 -24.20
C ASP A 211 -1.52 -0.19 -23.47
N ALA A 212 -2.09 0.92 -23.96
CA ALA A 212 -3.28 1.51 -23.39
C ALA A 212 -4.51 0.57 -23.44
N SER A 213 -4.51 -0.43 -24.32
CA SER A 213 -5.55 -1.46 -24.39
C SER A 213 -5.49 -2.50 -23.24
N GLU A 214 -4.44 -2.48 -22.42
CA GLU A 214 -4.29 -3.40 -21.28
C GLU A 214 -4.60 -2.75 -19.93
N VAL A 215 -4.93 -1.43 -19.92
CA VAL A 215 -5.16 -0.65 -18.70
C VAL A 215 -6.44 0.19 -18.80
N GLY A 216 -6.81 0.85 -17.73
CA GLY A 216 -7.96 1.74 -17.68
C GLY A 216 -9.29 1.01 -17.45
N LEU A 217 -10.35 1.80 -17.33
CA LEU A 217 -11.69 1.28 -17.01
C LEU A 217 -12.26 0.36 -18.08
N ALA A 218 -12.03 0.67 -19.35
CA ALA A 218 -12.56 -0.10 -20.46
C ALA A 218 -11.94 -1.52 -20.55
N ASN A 219 -10.76 -1.69 -19.98
CA ASN A 219 -10.00 -2.94 -20.01
C ASN A 219 -9.91 -3.62 -18.64
N ALA A 220 -10.59 -3.06 -17.61
CA ALA A 220 -10.68 -3.69 -16.31
C ALA A 220 -11.49 -5.00 -16.38
N LEU A 221 -10.94 -6.07 -15.81
CA LEU A 221 -11.59 -7.39 -15.75
C LEU A 221 -12.55 -7.53 -14.56
N THR A 222 -12.59 -6.52 -13.70
CA THR A 222 -13.50 -6.43 -12.57
C THR A 222 -14.37 -5.18 -12.65
N SER A 223 -15.61 -5.27 -12.20
CA SER A 223 -16.54 -4.14 -12.15
C SER A 223 -17.37 -4.16 -10.87
N VAL A 224 -17.72 -2.98 -10.37
CA VAL A 224 -18.65 -2.84 -9.25
C VAL A 224 -20.07 -2.99 -9.79
N THR A 225 -20.75 -4.06 -9.42
CA THR A 225 -22.12 -4.34 -9.89
C THR A 225 -23.19 -3.61 -9.07
N SER A 226 -22.93 -3.39 -7.79
CA SER A 226 -23.82 -2.62 -6.91
C SER A 226 -23.06 -2.11 -5.70
N ALA A 227 -23.51 -0.99 -5.13
CA ALA A 227 -23.02 -0.45 -3.89
C ALA A 227 -24.19 0.11 -3.08
N GLN A 228 -24.15 -0.09 -1.77
CA GLN A 228 -25.15 0.46 -0.86
C GLN A 228 -24.44 1.04 0.37
N PRO A 229 -24.89 2.21 0.86
CA PRO A 229 -24.38 2.75 2.12
C PRO A 229 -24.64 1.75 3.25
N LYS A 230 -23.67 1.61 4.15
CA LYS A 230 -23.90 0.81 5.35
C LYS A 230 -25.04 1.43 6.16
N PRO A 231 -26.06 0.65 6.57
CA PRO A 231 -27.14 1.17 7.37
C PRO A 231 -26.60 1.77 8.69
N PRO A 232 -27.22 2.84 9.20
CA PRO A 232 -26.83 3.42 10.47
C PRO A 232 -26.86 2.34 11.57
N LYS A 233 -25.90 2.41 12.48
CA LYS A 233 -25.90 1.50 13.64
C LYS A 233 -27.19 1.71 14.43
N SER A 234 -27.88 0.63 14.81
CA SER A 234 -28.96 0.69 15.78
C SER A 234 -28.43 1.18 17.14
N ALA A 235 -29.27 1.86 17.89
CA ALA A 235 -28.95 2.18 19.26
C ALA A 235 -28.68 0.85 20.02
N GLY A 236 -27.54 0.78 20.69
CA GLY A 236 -27.24 -0.35 21.55
C GLY A 236 -28.16 -0.40 22.79
N GLU A 237 -28.23 -1.53 23.45
CA GLU A 237 -28.88 -1.64 24.74
C GLU A 237 -28.13 -0.82 25.79
N LYS A 238 -28.84 0.05 26.48
CA LYS A 238 -28.29 0.78 27.63
C LYS A 238 -28.66 0.03 28.90
N VAL A 239 -27.64 -0.41 29.63
CA VAL A 239 -27.80 -1.11 30.91
C VAL A 239 -27.27 -0.18 32.00
N GLU A 240 -28.15 0.16 32.96
CA GLU A 240 -27.73 0.90 34.17
C GLU A 240 -27.03 -0.04 35.13
N ASP A 241 -25.91 0.44 35.70
CA ASP A 241 -25.15 -0.29 36.70
C ASP A 241 -25.74 -0.05 38.10
N GLU A 242 -26.37 -1.04 38.62
CA GLU A 242 -26.90 -1.04 40.01
C GLU A 242 -25.94 -1.76 41.00
N GLY A 243 -24.66 -1.85 40.66
CA GLY A 243 -23.62 -2.58 41.38
C GLY A 243 -23.32 -3.97 40.78
N ASP A 244 -23.97 -4.34 39.69
CA ASP A 244 -23.85 -5.62 38.99
C ASP A 244 -23.38 -5.48 37.53
N GLY A 245 -22.95 -4.26 37.11
CA GLY A 245 -22.57 -3.95 35.73
C GLY A 245 -21.46 -4.88 35.16
N GLY A 246 -20.50 -5.26 35.99
CA GLY A 246 -19.46 -6.22 35.58
C GLY A 246 -20.03 -7.60 35.21
N ALA A 247 -20.98 -8.10 35.98
CA ALA A 247 -21.66 -9.39 35.72
C ALA A 247 -22.53 -9.30 34.45
N LYS A 248 -23.24 -8.19 34.26
CA LYS A 248 -24.06 -7.92 33.07
C LYS A 248 -23.20 -7.85 31.80
N ILE A 249 -22.04 -7.16 31.84
CA ILE A 249 -21.12 -7.12 30.73
C ILE A 249 -20.56 -8.52 30.40
N ALA A 250 -20.12 -9.27 31.40
CA ALA A 250 -19.63 -10.64 31.19
C ALA A 250 -20.71 -11.53 30.56
N ALA A 251 -21.94 -11.49 31.06
CA ALA A 251 -23.07 -12.26 30.51
C ALA A 251 -23.37 -11.84 29.06
N PHE A 252 -23.31 -10.55 28.75
CA PHE A 252 -23.46 -10.07 27.38
C PHE A 252 -22.35 -10.61 26.45
N LEU A 253 -21.09 -10.53 26.86
CA LEU A 253 -19.97 -11.03 26.04
C LEU A 253 -20.09 -12.54 25.79
N VAL A 254 -20.47 -13.32 26.80
CA VAL A 254 -20.76 -14.77 26.64
C VAL A 254 -21.91 -14.99 25.66
N SER A 255 -23.02 -14.23 25.77
CA SER A 255 -24.18 -14.37 24.88
C SER A 255 -23.82 -14.09 23.42
N GLN A 256 -22.87 -13.17 23.19
CA GLN A 256 -22.36 -12.83 21.85
C GLN A 256 -21.24 -13.76 21.39
N LYS A 257 -20.83 -14.76 22.17
CA LYS A 257 -19.71 -15.70 21.91
C LYS A 257 -18.38 -14.96 21.64
N LEU A 258 -18.16 -13.87 22.35
CA LEU A 258 -16.92 -13.09 22.27
C LEU A 258 -15.87 -13.55 23.28
N ILE A 259 -16.31 -14.27 24.32
CA ILE A 259 -15.49 -14.97 25.32
C ILE A 259 -16.13 -16.31 25.63
#